data_fa1ebea1772254ff90e1092204275f29
#
_entry.id   fa1ebea1772254ff90e1092204275f29
#
_cell.length_a   1.000
_cell.length_b   1.000
_cell.length_c   1.000
_cell.angle_alpha   90.00
_cell.angle_beta   90.00
_cell.angle_gamma   90.00
#
_symmetry.space_group_name_H-M   'P 1'
#
loop_
_entity.id
_entity.type
_entity.pdbx_description
1 polymer ?
#
loop_
_entity_poly.entity_id
_entity_poly.type
_entity_poly.pdbx_seq_one_letter_code
_entity_poly.pdbx_strand_id
1 'polypeptide(L)'
;MSGMDCSGLVAYVYEHSEGISLPHNTVAQEGYVTTKSVSAAKPGDILFWGSKGATYHDAIYIGNNQYVAAPQPGQNVDIETISSYFAPSFAGTVK
;
A
#
# COMPACT_ATOMS: atom_id res chain seq x y z
N MET A 1 20.08 0.42 0.86
CA MET A 1 19.03 -0.62 0.76
C MET A 1 18.89 -1.03 -0.70
N SER A 2 18.95 -2.31 -0.97
CA SER A 2 18.91 -2.82 -2.33
C SER A 2 17.47 -2.91 -2.83
N GLY A 3 16.80 -1.80 -2.91
CA GLY A 3 15.40 -1.73 -3.28
C GLY A 3 14.51 -1.73 -2.07
N MET A 4 13.25 -1.43 -2.29
CA MET A 4 12.22 -1.43 -1.26
C MET A 4 11.23 -2.55 -1.57
N ASP A 5 10.80 -3.27 -0.53
CA ASP A 5 9.62 -4.10 -0.69
C ASP A 5 8.37 -3.22 -0.58
N CYS A 6 7.19 -3.80 -0.77
CA CYS A 6 5.96 -3.02 -0.81
C CYS A 6 5.68 -2.29 0.52
N SER A 7 5.85 -2.97 1.65
CA SER A 7 5.59 -2.34 2.94
C SER A 7 6.64 -1.29 3.28
N GLY A 8 7.88 -1.51 2.86
CA GLY A 8 8.94 -0.52 3.04
C GLY A 8 8.68 0.76 2.25
N LEU A 9 8.17 0.63 1.03
CA LEU A 9 7.79 1.78 0.22
C LEU A 9 6.67 2.58 0.88
N VAL A 10 5.63 1.90 1.35
CA VAL A 10 4.51 2.57 2.02
C VAL A 10 5.00 3.32 3.26
N ALA A 11 5.82 2.68 4.08
CA ALA A 11 6.37 3.30 5.28
C ALA A 11 7.23 4.52 4.92
N TYR A 12 8.07 4.41 3.90
CA TYR A 12 8.93 5.51 3.46
C TYR A 12 8.12 6.72 3.01
N VAL A 13 7.12 6.49 2.18
CA VAL A 13 6.30 7.59 1.66
C VAL A 13 5.55 8.32 2.78
N TYR A 14 4.94 7.57 3.70
CA TYR A 14 4.20 8.20 4.79
C TYR A 14 5.12 8.95 5.75
N GLU A 15 6.32 8.42 6.01
CA GLU A 15 7.27 9.13 6.86
C GLU A 15 7.71 10.45 6.22
N HIS A 16 8.00 10.45 4.93
CA HIS A 16 8.52 11.64 4.24
C HIS A 16 7.43 12.64 3.84
N SER A 17 6.21 12.17 3.61
CA SER A 17 5.12 13.06 3.17
C SER A 17 4.30 13.58 4.33
N GLU A 18 3.99 12.74 5.31
CA GLU A 18 3.05 13.05 6.38
C GLU A 18 3.69 13.05 7.77
N GLY A 19 4.96 12.69 7.87
CA GLY A 19 5.64 12.57 9.16
C GLY A 19 5.11 11.44 10.00
N ILE A 20 4.43 10.46 9.39
CA ILE A 20 3.86 9.32 10.09
C ILE A 20 4.80 8.13 9.96
N SER A 21 5.20 7.56 11.09
CA SER A 21 6.07 6.40 11.12
C SER A 21 5.22 5.13 11.11
N LEU A 22 5.34 4.33 10.05
CA LEU A 22 4.62 3.07 9.91
C LEU A 22 5.60 1.90 10.02
N PRO A 23 5.15 0.75 10.55
CA PRO A 23 6.00 -0.44 10.56
C PRO A 23 6.21 -0.97 9.14
N HIS A 24 7.31 -1.71 8.94
CA HIS A 24 7.67 -2.29 7.64
C HIS A 24 7.06 -3.69 7.48
N ASN A 25 5.75 -3.79 7.67
CA ASN A 25 5.03 -5.06 7.60
C ASN A 25 3.58 -4.79 7.24
N THR A 26 3.06 -5.46 6.21
CA THR A 26 1.70 -5.20 5.73
C THR A 26 0.63 -5.46 6.80
N VAL A 27 0.75 -6.57 7.53
CA VAL A 27 -0.21 -6.90 8.58
C VAL A 27 -0.18 -5.85 9.69
N ALA A 28 1.02 -5.44 10.10
CA ALA A 28 1.15 -4.42 11.14
C ALA A 28 0.61 -3.06 10.65
N GLN A 29 0.81 -2.73 9.37
CA GLN A 29 0.29 -1.49 8.81
C GLN A 29 -1.24 -1.47 8.79
N GLU A 30 -1.90 -2.61 8.71
CA GLU A 30 -3.37 -2.68 8.80
C GLU A 30 -3.89 -2.03 10.09
N GLY A 31 -3.16 -2.14 11.18
CA GLY A 31 -3.55 -1.57 12.45
C GLY A 31 -3.50 -0.04 12.50
N TYR A 32 -2.87 0.58 11.52
CA TYR A 32 -2.72 2.02 11.44
C TYR A 32 -3.73 2.69 10.52
N VAL A 33 -4.64 1.92 9.92
CA VAL A 33 -5.61 2.46 8.97
C VAL A 33 -7.03 2.18 9.40
N THR A 34 -7.94 3.03 8.91
CA THR A 34 -9.37 2.76 8.95
C THR A 34 -9.71 2.03 7.65
N THR A 35 -10.15 0.77 7.78
CA THR A 35 -10.43 -0.10 6.65
C THR A 35 -11.64 0.38 5.86
N LYS A 36 -11.56 0.29 4.54
CA LYS A 36 -12.67 0.62 3.65
C LYS A 36 -12.61 -0.23 2.40
N SER A 37 -13.66 -0.19 1.58
CA SER A 37 -13.66 -0.90 0.31
C SER A 37 -12.71 -0.24 -0.68
N VAL A 38 -12.21 -1.02 -1.65
CA VAL A 38 -11.33 -0.50 -2.70
C VAL A 38 -12.03 0.59 -3.49
N SER A 39 -13.32 0.44 -3.76
CA SER A 39 -14.09 1.44 -4.52
C SER A 39 -14.19 2.78 -3.80
N ALA A 40 -13.96 2.81 -2.50
CA ALA A 40 -13.99 4.05 -1.71
C ALA A 40 -12.60 4.64 -1.51
N ALA A 41 -11.55 4.04 -2.09
CA ALA A 41 -10.18 4.52 -1.92
C ALA A 41 -10.00 5.90 -2.56
N LYS A 42 -9.21 6.73 -1.90
CA LYS A 42 -8.85 8.07 -2.36
C LYS A 42 -7.33 8.16 -2.51
N PRO A 43 -6.82 9.10 -3.31
CA PRO A 43 -5.37 9.27 -3.42
C PRO A 43 -4.74 9.43 -2.03
N GLY A 44 -3.67 8.67 -1.80
CA GLY A 44 -3.00 8.65 -0.50
C GLY A 44 -3.42 7.49 0.39
N ASP A 45 -4.52 6.82 0.08
CA ASP A 45 -4.92 5.63 0.83
C ASP A 45 -4.00 4.46 0.50
N ILE A 46 -3.98 3.47 1.40
CA ILE A 46 -3.19 2.25 1.18
C ILE A 46 -4.12 1.16 0.67
N LEU A 47 -3.69 0.48 -0.41
CA LEU A 47 -4.37 -0.71 -0.92
C LEU A 47 -3.69 -1.93 -0.33
N PHE A 48 -4.48 -2.94 0.04
CA PHE A 48 -3.98 -4.17 0.64
C PHE A 48 -4.44 -5.38 -0.16
N TRP A 49 -3.55 -6.34 -0.34
CA TRP A 49 -3.83 -7.62 -0.98
C TRP A 49 -3.74 -8.74 0.06
N GLY A 50 -4.74 -9.62 0.04
CA GLY A 50 -4.85 -10.71 0.99
C GLY A 50 -5.92 -10.44 2.02
N SER A 51 -6.28 -11.47 2.79
CA SER A 51 -7.28 -11.34 3.84
C SER A 51 -6.78 -10.45 4.97
N LYS A 52 -7.68 -9.72 5.60
CA LYS A 52 -7.31 -8.90 6.75
C LYS A 52 -6.68 -9.78 7.83
N GLY A 53 -5.54 -9.35 8.34
CA GLY A 53 -4.74 -10.13 9.30
C GLY A 53 -3.76 -11.08 8.63
N ALA A 54 -3.81 -11.23 7.32
CA ALA A 54 -2.92 -12.10 6.55
C ALA A 54 -2.52 -11.45 5.22
N THR A 55 -2.46 -10.13 5.17
CA THR A 55 -2.07 -9.40 3.96
C THR A 55 -0.61 -9.67 3.61
N TYR A 56 -0.32 -9.76 2.32
CA TYR A 56 1.01 -10.08 1.82
C TYR A 56 1.59 -9.00 0.91
N HIS A 57 0.81 -7.99 0.58
CA HIS A 57 1.24 -6.91 -0.30
C HIS A 57 0.42 -5.66 -0.03
N ASP A 58 1.04 -4.50 -0.13
CA ASP A 58 0.32 -3.23 -0.06
C ASP A 58 0.97 -2.21 -1.00
N ALA A 59 0.23 -1.13 -1.30
CA ALA A 59 0.69 -0.09 -2.19
C ALA A 59 -0.08 1.20 -1.87
N ILE A 60 0.38 2.31 -2.43
CA ILE A 60 -0.26 3.60 -2.22
C ILE A 60 -1.12 3.95 -3.44
N TYR A 61 -2.41 4.17 -3.20
CA TYR A 61 -3.34 4.56 -4.26
C TYR A 61 -3.11 6.01 -4.65
N ILE A 62 -3.06 6.29 -5.95
CA ILE A 62 -2.84 7.64 -6.46
C ILE A 62 -4.02 8.18 -7.25
N GLY A 63 -5.14 7.45 -7.26
CA GLY A 63 -6.31 7.84 -8.05
C GLY A 63 -6.28 7.25 -9.45
N ASN A 64 -7.35 7.43 -10.21
CA ASN A 64 -7.48 6.94 -11.58
C ASN A 64 -7.21 5.44 -11.72
N ASN A 65 -7.59 4.66 -10.69
CA ASN A 65 -7.41 3.21 -10.72
C ASN A 65 -5.94 2.79 -10.78
N GLN A 66 -5.04 3.63 -10.26
CA GLN A 66 -3.59 3.39 -10.29
C GLN A 66 -3.00 3.45 -8.89
N TYR A 67 -1.84 2.80 -8.72
CA TYR A 67 -1.13 2.80 -7.45
C TYR A 67 0.39 2.76 -7.69
N VAL A 68 1.13 3.19 -6.67
CA VAL A 68 2.60 3.15 -6.67
C VAL A 68 3.02 1.95 -5.84
N ALA A 69 3.86 1.10 -6.41
CA ALA A 69 4.31 -0.12 -5.73
C ALA A 69 5.78 -0.40 -6.03
N ALA A 70 6.40 -1.13 -5.11
CA ALA A 70 7.69 -1.77 -5.34
C ALA A 70 7.37 -3.25 -5.57
N PRO A 71 7.30 -3.70 -6.83
CA PRO A 71 6.78 -5.04 -7.12
C PRO A 71 7.63 -6.17 -6.55
N GLN A 72 8.95 -5.96 -6.47
CA GLN A 72 9.86 -6.97 -5.91
C GLN A 72 11.05 -6.26 -5.27
N PRO A 73 11.68 -6.89 -4.26
CA PRO A 73 12.91 -6.34 -3.70
C PRO A 73 13.98 -6.16 -4.78
N GLY A 74 14.65 -5.01 -4.74
CA GLY A 74 15.69 -4.69 -5.71
C GLY A 74 15.19 -4.09 -7.02
N GLN A 75 13.88 -4.06 -7.25
CA GLN A 75 13.32 -3.44 -8.45
C GLN A 75 12.91 -2.00 -8.18
N ASN A 76 12.79 -1.24 -9.26
CA ASN A 76 12.36 0.15 -9.16
C ASN A 76 10.90 0.25 -8.76
N VAL A 77 10.58 1.33 -8.05
CA VAL A 77 9.21 1.70 -7.78
C VAL A 77 8.51 2.02 -9.10
N ASP A 78 7.27 1.57 -9.25
CA ASP A 78 6.53 1.70 -10.50
C ASP A 78 5.08 2.10 -10.23
N ILE A 79 4.44 2.70 -11.23
CA ILE A 79 3.02 3.03 -11.21
C ILE A 79 2.30 1.95 -12.00
N GLU A 80 1.31 1.32 -11.37
CA GLU A 80 0.55 0.25 -12.00
C GLU A 80 -0.94 0.54 -11.94
N THR A 81 -1.68 -0.02 -12.89
CA THR A 81 -3.13 0.06 -12.90
C THR A 81 -3.71 -1.13 -12.18
N ILE A 82 -4.75 -0.91 -11.39
CA ILE A 82 -5.46 -2.01 -10.72
C ILE A 82 -5.98 -2.97 -11.77
N SER A 83 -5.65 -4.25 -11.62
CA SER A 83 -6.01 -5.31 -12.55
C SER A 83 -6.95 -6.30 -11.89
N SER A 84 -7.91 -6.84 -12.66
CA SER A 84 -8.77 -7.90 -12.16
C SER A 84 -8.02 -9.20 -11.86
N TYR A 85 -6.83 -9.35 -12.44
CA TYR A 85 -5.97 -10.52 -12.18
C TYR A 85 -5.22 -10.40 -10.86
N PHE A 86 -5.04 -9.19 -10.37
CA PHE A 86 -4.33 -8.92 -9.12
C PHE A 86 -5.00 -7.73 -8.44
N ALA A 87 -6.25 -7.94 -8.05
CA ALA A 87 -7.05 -6.88 -7.45
C ALA A 87 -6.80 -6.81 -5.94
N PRO A 88 -6.68 -5.60 -5.38
CA PRO A 88 -6.57 -5.47 -3.93
C PRO A 88 -7.84 -5.94 -3.24
N SER A 89 -7.68 -6.45 -2.02
CA SER A 89 -8.79 -7.00 -1.24
C SER A 89 -9.55 -5.92 -0.49
N PHE A 90 -8.84 -4.91 -0.01
CA PHE A 90 -9.45 -3.79 0.71
C PHE A 90 -8.47 -2.61 0.70
N ALA A 91 -8.95 -1.48 1.18
CA ALA A 91 -8.13 -0.28 1.28
C ALA A 91 -8.21 0.27 2.72
N GLY A 92 -7.38 1.25 3.03
CA GLY A 92 -7.42 1.90 4.32
C GLY A 92 -6.88 3.31 4.26
N THR A 93 -7.48 4.18 5.07
CA THR A 93 -6.99 5.55 5.27
C THR A 93 -6.18 5.58 6.55
N VAL A 94 -4.96 6.08 6.50
CA VAL A 94 -4.11 6.17 7.68
C VAL A 94 -4.76 7.11 8.71
N LYS A 95 -4.84 6.62 9.94
CA LYS A 95 -5.48 7.35 11.04
C LYS A 95 -4.69 8.58 11.45
#